data_b55b9dca67985412fbd2f6ab8416a8c2
#
_entry.id   b55b9dca67985412fbd2f6ab8416a8c2
#
_cell.length_a   1.000
_cell.length_b   1.000
_cell.length_c   1.000
_cell.angle_alpha   90.00
_cell.angle_beta   90.00
_cell.angle_gamma   90.00
#
_symmetry.space_group_name_H-M   'P 1'
#
loop_
_entity.id
_entity.type
_entity.pdbx_description
1 polymer ?
#
loop_
_entity_poly.entity_id
_entity_poly.type
_entity_poly.pdbx_seq_one_letter_code
_entity_poly.pdbx_strand_id
1 'polypeptide(L)'
;MAESLRVLVVDDDDDVALYTRTVLERRAGCTVLSISDPRLARSVVNDFEPDVVVTDIEMPGMTGLELMALLRTDRPELPVIVMTAHVSVDYAVRALRNQADEFLTKPVASAELVAVVRRLGAEGRAKREAGRPKEYVLAVGAHPDDVEIGVGGILAAHRAAGDTIVILTMSRGAKGGRPDDRQSESLKAAEMLGARLFLEDLVDTEITNTGPTIAIIENVIRQVNPTIVYTHSSHDRHQDHRAVHEATVVASRTVDSVLCYQSPSSTVDFRPSRFVPIDGFTDKKLELLQCFSSQAEIRKYLDPEFVLATSRYWGRYTSSSDHCEPLEIVREASDLSMNTRQRAAILRNLQGRAVE
;
A
#
# COMPACT_ATOMS: atom_id res chain seq x y z
N MET A 1 2.72 14.59 0.53
CA MET A 1 1.29 15.04 0.62
C MET A 1 0.52 13.88 1.27
N ALA A 2 -0.52 14.14 2.06
CA ALA A 2 -1.34 13.04 2.59
C ALA A 2 -2.01 12.32 1.41
N GLU A 3 -2.01 11.00 1.43
CA GLU A 3 -2.71 10.15 0.47
C GLU A 3 -4.17 10.58 0.33
N SER A 4 -4.73 10.63 -0.90
CA SER A 4 -6.12 11.03 -1.12
C SER A 4 -7.08 10.07 -0.40
N LEU A 5 -8.18 10.60 0.17
CA LEU A 5 -9.22 9.76 0.76
C LEU A 5 -9.91 8.93 -0.32
N ARG A 6 -10.12 7.65 -0.05
CA ARG A 6 -10.80 6.71 -0.95
C ARG A 6 -12.28 6.65 -0.56
N VAL A 7 -13.15 7.01 -1.47
CA VAL A 7 -14.60 7.12 -1.22
C VAL A 7 -15.36 6.19 -2.17
N LEU A 8 -16.18 5.29 -1.62
CA LEU A 8 -17.13 4.52 -2.41
C LEU A 8 -18.49 5.24 -2.41
N VAL A 9 -19.00 5.54 -3.59
CA VAL A 9 -20.35 6.08 -3.78
C VAL A 9 -21.25 4.97 -4.31
N VAL A 10 -22.40 4.77 -3.67
CA VAL A 10 -23.42 3.78 -4.08
C VAL A 10 -24.74 4.51 -4.26
N ASP A 11 -25.19 4.68 -5.50
CA ASP A 11 -26.41 5.39 -5.84
C ASP A 11 -26.91 4.85 -7.19
N ASP A 12 -28.16 4.43 -7.27
CA ASP A 12 -28.76 3.88 -8.49
C ASP A 12 -29.12 4.95 -9.51
N ASP A 13 -29.10 6.23 -9.12
CA ASP A 13 -29.19 7.38 -10.02
C ASP A 13 -27.80 7.80 -10.51
N ASP A 14 -27.50 7.51 -11.77
CA ASP A 14 -26.21 7.82 -12.39
C ASP A 14 -25.86 9.32 -12.37
N ASP A 15 -26.85 10.22 -12.45
CA ASP A 15 -26.63 11.67 -12.41
C ASP A 15 -26.23 12.13 -11.01
N VAL A 16 -26.84 11.55 -9.98
CA VAL A 16 -26.51 11.83 -8.57
C VAL A 16 -25.14 11.24 -8.22
N ALA A 17 -24.87 10.01 -8.66
CA ALA A 17 -23.56 9.38 -8.49
C ALA A 17 -22.44 10.18 -9.14
N LEU A 18 -22.65 10.63 -10.39
CA LEU A 18 -21.69 11.46 -11.14
C LEU A 18 -21.49 12.83 -10.50
N TYR A 19 -22.56 13.49 -10.02
CA TYR A 19 -22.47 14.75 -9.31
C TYR A 19 -21.65 14.58 -8.03
N THR A 20 -22.01 13.59 -7.21
CA THR A 20 -21.34 13.30 -5.93
C THR A 20 -19.86 13.03 -6.16
N ARG A 21 -19.51 12.15 -7.11
CA ARG A 21 -18.14 11.86 -7.52
C ARG A 21 -17.40 13.14 -7.93
N THR A 22 -17.97 13.93 -8.84
CA THR A 22 -17.35 15.15 -9.38
C THR A 22 -17.04 16.16 -8.26
N VAL A 23 -17.97 16.32 -7.30
CA VAL A 23 -17.79 17.22 -6.16
C VAL A 23 -16.63 16.73 -5.28
N LEU A 24 -16.58 15.44 -4.97
CA LEU A 24 -15.57 14.87 -4.08
C LEU A 24 -14.18 14.86 -4.73
N GLU A 25 -14.07 14.50 -6.01
CA GLU A 25 -12.79 14.54 -6.73
C GLU A 25 -12.26 15.97 -6.84
N ARG A 26 -13.10 16.94 -7.31
CA ARG A 26 -12.64 18.29 -7.60
C ARG A 26 -12.45 19.19 -6.36
N ARG A 27 -13.29 19.03 -5.33
CA ARG A 27 -13.28 19.94 -4.17
C ARG A 27 -12.63 19.33 -2.92
N ALA A 28 -12.65 17.99 -2.81
CA ALA A 28 -12.05 17.29 -1.68
C ALA A 28 -10.71 16.63 -2.03
N GLY A 29 -10.39 16.44 -3.32
CA GLY A 29 -9.19 15.71 -3.77
C GLY A 29 -9.26 14.21 -3.42
N CYS A 30 -10.48 13.65 -3.39
CA CYS A 30 -10.69 12.24 -3.08
C CYS A 30 -10.48 11.38 -4.33
N THR A 31 -10.07 10.12 -4.13
CA THR A 31 -10.19 9.06 -5.13
C THR A 31 -11.56 8.41 -4.97
N VAL A 32 -12.43 8.52 -5.98
CA VAL A 32 -13.82 8.09 -5.86
C VAL A 32 -14.12 6.95 -6.83
N LEU A 33 -14.67 5.86 -6.29
CA LEU A 33 -15.30 4.81 -7.08
C LEU A 33 -16.82 4.90 -6.89
N SER A 34 -17.59 4.90 -7.98
CA SER A 34 -19.07 4.89 -7.92
C SER A 34 -19.61 3.61 -8.54
N ILE A 35 -20.64 3.05 -7.89
CA ILE A 35 -21.39 1.87 -8.35
C ILE A 35 -22.89 2.14 -8.23
N SER A 36 -23.69 1.59 -9.16
CA SER A 36 -25.14 1.71 -9.14
C SER A 36 -25.85 0.49 -8.55
N ASP A 37 -25.17 -0.67 -8.48
CA ASP A 37 -25.73 -1.89 -7.87
C ASP A 37 -25.19 -2.09 -6.44
N PRO A 38 -26.02 -1.91 -5.40
CA PRO A 38 -25.56 -2.06 -4.01
C PRO A 38 -25.08 -3.48 -3.67
N ARG A 39 -25.49 -4.50 -4.43
CA ARG A 39 -25.05 -5.90 -4.21
C ARG A 39 -23.57 -6.11 -4.51
N LEU A 40 -22.97 -5.26 -5.33
CA LEU A 40 -21.52 -5.28 -5.64
C LEU A 40 -20.68 -4.62 -4.56
N ALA A 41 -21.29 -3.82 -3.69
CA ALA A 41 -20.55 -3.00 -2.73
C ALA A 41 -19.63 -3.81 -1.81
N ARG A 42 -20.06 -5.03 -1.41
CA ARG A 42 -19.26 -5.90 -0.54
C ARG A 42 -17.94 -6.34 -1.18
N SER A 43 -17.95 -6.74 -2.47
CA SER A 43 -16.71 -7.09 -3.17
C SER A 43 -15.87 -5.85 -3.44
N VAL A 44 -16.51 -4.75 -3.85
CA VAL A 44 -15.81 -3.48 -4.11
C VAL A 44 -15.15 -2.93 -2.85
N VAL A 45 -15.78 -3.03 -1.68
CA VAL A 45 -15.17 -2.60 -0.40
C VAL A 45 -13.91 -3.41 -0.09
N ASN A 46 -13.89 -4.70 -0.42
CA ASN A 46 -12.71 -5.54 -0.20
C ASN A 46 -11.56 -5.21 -1.15
N ASP A 47 -11.86 -4.90 -2.41
CA ASP A 47 -10.86 -4.64 -3.45
C ASP A 47 -10.39 -3.17 -3.43
N PHE A 48 -11.33 -2.25 -3.24
CA PHE A 48 -11.07 -0.81 -3.25
C PHE A 48 -10.65 -0.27 -1.89
N GLU A 49 -10.97 -0.93 -0.76
CA GLU A 49 -10.70 -0.52 0.63
C GLU A 49 -11.02 0.95 0.91
N PRO A 50 -12.27 1.40 0.77
CA PRO A 50 -12.61 2.80 0.97
C PRO A 50 -12.42 3.25 2.41
N ASP A 51 -12.13 4.54 2.59
CA ASP A 51 -12.05 5.20 3.91
C ASP A 51 -13.45 5.57 4.43
N VAL A 52 -14.40 5.75 3.51
CA VAL A 52 -15.81 6.08 3.82
C VAL A 52 -16.71 5.66 2.65
N VAL A 53 -17.92 5.25 2.96
CA VAL A 53 -18.97 4.96 1.98
C VAL A 53 -20.03 6.05 2.03
N VAL A 54 -20.47 6.51 0.86
CA VAL A 54 -21.64 7.40 0.68
C VAL A 54 -22.69 6.61 -0.09
N THR A 55 -23.87 6.41 0.49
CA THR A 55 -24.93 5.61 -0.15
C THR A 55 -26.26 6.35 -0.17
N ASP A 56 -27.02 6.16 -1.24
CA ASP A 56 -28.44 6.52 -1.20
C ASP A 56 -29.21 5.60 -0.27
N ILE A 57 -30.33 6.07 0.27
CA ILE A 57 -31.20 5.27 1.15
C ILE A 57 -32.12 4.35 0.32
N GLU A 58 -32.67 4.85 -0.78
CA GLU A 58 -33.67 4.17 -1.61
C GLU A 58 -33.02 3.65 -2.91
N MET A 59 -32.62 2.40 -2.92
CA MET A 59 -32.05 1.75 -4.11
C MET A 59 -32.78 0.44 -4.41
N PRO A 60 -32.92 0.06 -5.71
CA PRO A 60 -33.53 -1.20 -6.10
C PRO A 60 -32.82 -2.43 -5.51
N GLY A 61 -33.57 -3.33 -4.90
CA GLY A 61 -33.09 -4.62 -4.44
C GLY A 61 -32.38 -4.63 -3.08
N MET A 62 -31.82 -3.50 -2.64
CA MET A 62 -31.22 -3.36 -1.31
C MET A 62 -31.20 -1.88 -0.93
N THR A 63 -31.73 -1.53 0.21
CA THR A 63 -31.69 -0.16 0.73
C THR A 63 -30.29 0.18 1.26
N GLY A 64 -29.93 1.48 1.29
CA GLY A 64 -28.66 1.95 1.86
C GLY A 64 -28.47 1.55 3.32
N LEU A 65 -29.55 1.36 4.07
CA LEU A 65 -29.53 0.89 5.46
C LEU A 65 -29.19 -0.61 5.57
N GLU A 66 -29.76 -1.42 4.67
CA GLU A 66 -29.42 -2.85 4.58
C GLU A 66 -27.98 -3.03 4.10
N LEU A 67 -27.54 -2.21 3.14
CA LEU A 67 -26.16 -2.17 2.70
C LEU A 67 -25.21 -1.83 3.85
N MET A 68 -25.52 -0.79 4.62
CA MET A 68 -24.74 -0.41 5.79
C MET A 68 -24.64 -1.54 6.82
N ALA A 69 -25.76 -2.20 7.13
CA ALA A 69 -25.78 -3.34 8.05
C ALA A 69 -24.90 -4.49 7.54
N LEU A 70 -24.95 -4.76 6.22
CA LEU A 70 -24.12 -5.77 5.58
C LEU A 70 -22.63 -5.42 5.68
N LEU A 71 -22.25 -4.18 5.34
CA LEU A 71 -20.85 -3.74 5.39
C LEU A 71 -20.30 -3.75 6.81
N ARG A 72 -21.08 -3.39 7.82
CA ARG A 72 -20.66 -3.42 9.22
C ARG A 72 -20.41 -4.81 9.78
N THR A 73 -20.99 -5.85 9.19
CA THR A 73 -20.68 -7.23 9.57
C THR A 73 -19.21 -7.59 9.26
N ASP A 74 -18.68 -7.08 8.15
CA ASP A 74 -17.32 -7.38 7.71
C ASP A 74 -16.32 -6.28 8.11
N ARG A 75 -16.76 -5.03 8.13
CA ARG A 75 -15.95 -3.82 8.37
C ARG A 75 -16.67 -2.87 9.36
N PRO A 76 -16.73 -3.23 10.66
CA PRO A 76 -17.44 -2.43 11.66
C PRO A 76 -16.87 -1.02 11.84
N GLU A 77 -15.61 -0.83 11.48
CA GLU A 77 -14.89 0.45 11.54
C GLU A 77 -15.16 1.39 10.34
N LEU A 78 -15.73 0.87 9.23
CA LEU A 78 -15.92 1.62 7.99
C LEU A 78 -17.10 2.60 8.14
N PRO A 79 -16.87 3.92 8.09
CA PRO A 79 -17.93 4.90 8.19
C PRO A 79 -18.87 4.86 6.97
N VAL A 80 -20.16 5.02 7.22
CA VAL A 80 -21.19 5.08 6.19
C VAL A 80 -22.01 6.35 6.33
N ILE A 81 -22.04 7.15 5.27
CA ILE A 81 -22.88 8.35 5.11
C ILE A 81 -24.09 7.93 4.28
N VAL A 82 -25.27 8.16 4.80
CA VAL A 82 -26.54 7.88 4.09
C VAL A 82 -27.15 9.18 3.56
N MET A 83 -27.46 9.22 2.27
CA MET A 83 -28.16 10.33 1.63
C MET A 83 -29.65 9.99 1.46
N THR A 84 -30.56 10.95 1.68
CA THR A 84 -32.02 10.72 1.56
C THR A 84 -32.74 11.92 0.96
N ALA A 85 -33.69 11.67 0.06
CA ALA A 85 -34.59 12.69 -0.46
C ALA A 85 -35.82 12.96 0.43
N HIS A 86 -36.15 12.08 1.37
CA HIS A 86 -37.37 12.15 2.17
C HIS A 86 -37.11 12.45 3.64
N VAL A 87 -37.54 13.64 4.10
CA VAL A 87 -37.45 14.06 5.51
C VAL A 87 -38.55 13.43 6.39
N SER A 88 -39.60 12.86 5.78
CA SER A 88 -40.81 12.40 6.47
C SER A 88 -40.77 10.97 7.08
N VAL A 89 -39.65 10.28 6.94
CA VAL A 89 -39.40 8.96 7.55
C VAL A 89 -38.86 9.12 9.00
N ASP A 90 -39.29 10.16 9.69
CA ASP A 90 -38.74 10.63 10.96
C ASP A 90 -38.66 9.57 12.08
N TYR A 91 -39.51 8.57 12.12
CA TYR A 91 -39.52 7.60 13.21
C TYR A 91 -38.57 6.40 12.94
N ALA A 92 -38.56 5.90 11.72
CA ALA A 92 -37.62 4.84 11.31
C ALA A 92 -36.17 5.38 11.19
N VAL A 93 -36.01 6.61 10.69
CA VAL A 93 -34.73 7.30 10.60
C VAL A 93 -34.16 7.64 11.98
N ARG A 94 -34.96 8.00 12.98
CA ARG A 94 -34.47 8.20 14.35
C ARG A 94 -34.02 6.91 15.03
N ALA A 95 -34.67 5.80 14.79
CA ALA A 95 -34.22 4.49 15.27
C ALA A 95 -32.95 4.02 14.58
N LEU A 96 -32.74 4.43 13.31
CA LEU A 96 -31.59 4.07 12.47
C LEU A 96 -30.46 5.11 12.55
N ARG A 97 -30.73 6.35 12.99
CA ARG A 97 -29.70 7.39 13.24
C ARG A 97 -28.59 6.95 14.19
N ASN A 98 -28.87 6.00 15.06
CA ASN A 98 -27.88 5.42 15.96
C ASN A 98 -26.94 4.41 15.27
N GLN A 99 -27.14 4.12 13.98
CA GLN A 99 -26.34 3.13 13.23
C GLN A 99 -25.55 3.72 12.06
N ALA A 100 -26.02 4.79 11.40
CA ALA A 100 -25.24 5.50 10.41
C ALA A 100 -24.31 6.53 11.09
N ASP A 101 -23.13 6.75 10.51
CA ASP A 101 -22.17 7.71 11.04
C ASP A 101 -22.58 9.14 10.70
N GLU A 102 -23.34 9.32 9.58
CA GLU A 102 -23.93 10.61 9.20
C GLU A 102 -25.11 10.43 8.22
N PHE A 103 -26.06 11.39 8.26
CA PHE A 103 -27.18 11.49 7.34
C PHE A 103 -27.18 12.84 6.65
N LEU A 104 -27.31 12.83 5.32
CA LEU A 104 -27.39 14.06 4.50
C LEU A 104 -28.71 14.08 3.75
N THR A 105 -29.42 15.20 3.79
CA THR A 105 -30.69 15.37 3.08
C THR A 105 -30.47 15.94 1.68
N LYS A 106 -30.94 15.24 0.65
CA LYS A 106 -30.90 15.71 -0.73
C LYS A 106 -31.88 16.89 -0.92
N PRO A 107 -31.50 17.98 -1.63
CA PRO A 107 -30.22 18.20 -2.30
C PRO A 107 -29.09 18.56 -1.31
N VAL A 108 -27.99 17.82 -1.32
CA VAL A 108 -26.86 18.03 -0.41
C VAL A 108 -26.00 19.19 -0.90
N ALA A 109 -25.73 20.15 0.00
CA ALA A 109 -24.80 21.21 -0.31
C ALA A 109 -23.38 20.67 -0.47
N SER A 110 -22.70 21.02 -1.57
CA SER A 110 -21.37 20.46 -1.88
C SER A 110 -20.34 20.74 -0.78
N ALA A 111 -20.45 21.86 -0.05
CA ALA A 111 -19.57 22.17 1.07
C ALA A 111 -19.80 21.25 2.28
N GLU A 112 -21.05 20.89 2.55
CA GLU A 112 -21.45 20.00 3.62
C GLU A 112 -20.98 18.56 3.31
N LEU A 113 -21.23 18.07 2.10
CA LEU A 113 -20.76 16.76 1.65
C LEU A 113 -19.24 16.62 1.81
N VAL A 114 -18.48 17.61 1.33
CA VAL A 114 -17.02 17.64 1.44
C VAL A 114 -16.55 17.63 2.89
N ALA A 115 -17.18 18.43 3.76
CA ALA A 115 -16.80 18.50 5.16
C ALA A 115 -17.02 17.18 5.90
N VAL A 116 -18.19 16.55 5.68
CA VAL A 116 -18.55 15.27 6.31
C VAL A 116 -17.66 14.14 5.80
N VAL A 117 -17.44 14.05 4.47
CA VAL A 117 -16.59 13.01 3.87
C VAL A 117 -15.14 13.14 4.37
N ARG A 118 -14.60 14.36 4.46
CA ARG A 118 -13.25 14.56 4.99
C ARG A 118 -13.13 14.15 6.46
N ARG A 119 -14.09 14.50 7.29
CA ARG A 119 -14.09 14.14 8.72
C ARG A 119 -14.18 12.61 8.89
N LEU A 120 -15.24 11.99 8.36
CA LEU A 120 -15.48 10.58 8.52
C LEU A 120 -14.46 9.71 7.77
N GLY A 121 -14.01 10.13 6.59
CA GLY A 121 -12.96 9.45 5.84
C GLY A 121 -11.62 9.44 6.59
N ALA A 122 -11.26 10.55 7.24
CA ALA A 122 -10.06 10.59 8.09
C ALA A 122 -10.20 9.66 9.32
N GLU A 123 -11.37 9.63 9.95
CA GLU A 123 -11.66 8.72 11.08
C GLU A 123 -11.62 7.24 10.64
N GLY A 124 -12.24 6.92 9.49
CA GLY A 124 -12.25 5.56 8.92
C GLY A 124 -10.85 5.09 8.56
N ARG A 125 -10.06 5.96 7.92
CA ARG A 125 -8.65 5.68 7.62
C ARG A 125 -7.85 5.41 8.90
N ALA A 126 -7.95 6.29 9.89
CA ALA A 126 -7.24 6.12 11.15
C ALA A 126 -7.61 4.80 11.86
N LYS A 127 -8.90 4.42 11.84
CA LYS A 127 -9.36 3.15 12.41
C LYS A 127 -8.83 1.94 11.63
N ARG A 128 -8.86 2.00 10.29
CA ARG A 128 -8.31 0.94 9.42
C ARG A 128 -6.81 0.77 9.65
N GLU A 129 -6.06 1.86 9.67
CA GLU A 129 -4.61 1.85 9.90
C GLU A 129 -4.25 1.38 11.31
N ALA A 130 -5.04 1.73 12.33
CA ALA A 130 -4.86 1.24 13.69
C ALA A 130 -5.15 -0.28 13.83
N GLY A 131 -6.05 -0.82 12.98
CA GLY A 131 -6.37 -2.24 12.94
C GLY A 131 -5.42 -3.09 12.09
N ARG A 132 -4.61 -2.47 11.22
CA ARG A 132 -3.62 -3.15 10.41
C ARG A 132 -2.42 -3.55 11.28
N PRO A 133 -1.99 -4.83 11.27
CA PRO A 133 -0.72 -5.21 11.88
C PRO A 133 0.43 -4.39 11.27
N LYS A 134 1.31 -3.90 12.13
CA LYS A 134 2.53 -3.23 11.65
C LYS A 134 3.45 -4.24 10.98
N GLU A 135 3.90 -3.89 9.79
CA GLU A 135 4.89 -4.68 9.08
C GLU A 135 6.31 -4.30 9.50
N TYR A 136 7.17 -5.30 9.52
CA TYR A 136 8.62 -5.13 9.64
C TYR A 136 9.22 -5.47 8.28
N VAL A 137 9.66 -4.45 7.57
CA VAL A 137 10.11 -4.55 6.18
C VAL A 137 11.63 -4.56 6.15
N LEU A 138 12.20 -5.59 5.52
CA LEU A 138 13.62 -5.65 5.19
C LEU A 138 13.79 -5.58 3.67
N ALA A 139 14.48 -4.55 3.18
CA ALA A 139 14.86 -4.44 1.77
C ALA A 139 16.35 -4.69 1.62
N VAL A 140 16.71 -5.66 0.76
CA VAL A 140 18.10 -6.12 0.56
C VAL A 140 18.55 -5.74 -0.85
N GLY A 141 19.63 -4.97 -0.94
CA GLY A 141 20.29 -4.58 -2.19
C GLY A 141 21.75 -5.02 -2.20
N ALA A 142 22.31 -5.21 -3.38
CA ALA A 142 23.74 -5.50 -3.58
C ALA A 142 24.58 -4.24 -3.41
N HIS A 143 24.11 -3.13 -3.97
CA HIS A 143 24.82 -1.84 -4.00
C HIS A 143 23.96 -0.70 -3.46
N PRO A 144 24.56 0.42 -3.07
CA PRO A 144 23.83 1.65 -2.81
C PRO A 144 23.02 2.07 -4.03
N ASP A 145 21.75 2.46 -3.85
CA ASP A 145 20.70 2.83 -4.81
C ASP A 145 19.77 1.71 -5.29
N ASP A 146 20.17 0.44 -5.24
CA ASP A 146 19.38 -0.69 -5.76
C ASP A 146 17.96 -0.76 -5.15
N VAL A 147 17.87 -0.61 -3.84
CA VAL A 147 16.60 -0.68 -3.08
C VAL A 147 15.71 0.49 -3.43
N GLU A 148 16.27 1.68 -3.50
CA GLU A 148 15.53 2.91 -3.79
C GLU A 148 15.03 2.93 -5.24
N ILE A 149 15.83 2.38 -6.17
CA ILE A 149 15.41 2.19 -7.57
C ILE A 149 14.26 1.18 -7.65
N GLY A 150 14.43 0.02 -7.00
CA GLY A 150 13.50 -1.10 -7.12
C GLY A 150 12.16 -0.89 -6.41
N VAL A 151 12.21 -0.41 -5.15
CA VAL A 151 11.06 -0.34 -4.25
C VAL A 151 10.95 0.96 -3.45
N GLY A 152 11.60 2.04 -3.88
CA GLY A 152 11.61 3.31 -3.14
C GLY A 152 10.23 3.90 -2.91
N GLY A 153 9.31 3.77 -3.87
CA GLY A 153 7.92 4.19 -3.74
C GLY A 153 7.15 3.31 -2.76
N ILE A 154 7.32 2.00 -2.82
CA ILE A 154 6.75 1.03 -1.87
C ILE A 154 7.23 1.31 -0.45
N LEU A 155 8.54 1.55 -0.26
CA LEU A 155 9.10 1.86 1.06
C LEU A 155 8.55 3.18 1.61
N ALA A 156 8.37 4.19 0.77
CA ALA A 156 7.73 5.44 1.17
C ALA A 156 6.27 5.21 1.61
N ALA A 157 5.52 4.33 0.93
CA ALA A 157 4.18 3.94 1.32
C ALA A 157 4.17 3.17 2.66
N HIS A 158 5.09 2.22 2.86
CA HIS A 158 5.28 1.53 4.15
C HIS A 158 5.56 2.52 5.29
N ARG A 159 6.44 3.50 5.03
CA ARG A 159 6.73 4.55 6.03
C ARG A 159 5.50 5.36 6.41
N ALA A 160 4.71 5.75 5.41
CA ALA A 160 3.46 6.49 5.64
C ALA A 160 2.43 5.66 6.41
N ALA A 161 2.39 4.35 6.21
CA ALA A 161 1.55 3.40 6.95
C ALA A 161 2.06 3.10 8.38
N GLY A 162 3.21 3.65 8.78
CA GLY A 162 3.79 3.47 10.13
C GLY A 162 4.57 2.18 10.33
N ASP A 163 4.91 1.47 9.24
CA ASP A 163 5.72 0.26 9.25
C ASP A 163 7.19 0.57 9.60
N THR A 164 7.88 -0.44 10.09
CA THR A 164 9.31 -0.34 10.38
C THR A 164 10.11 -0.74 9.16
N ILE A 165 11.00 0.13 8.69
CA ILE A 165 11.80 -0.10 7.48
C ILE A 165 13.26 -0.32 7.86
N VAL A 166 13.83 -1.37 7.30
CA VAL A 166 15.25 -1.71 7.38
C VAL A 166 15.80 -1.92 5.99
N ILE A 167 16.93 -1.31 5.69
CA ILE A 167 17.66 -1.50 4.44
C ILE A 167 18.95 -2.23 4.77
N LEU A 168 19.26 -3.27 4.00
CA LEU A 168 20.54 -3.96 4.03
C LEU A 168 21.19 -3.83 2.65
N THR A 169 22.33 -3.16 2.59
CA THR A 169 23.14 -3.04 1.39
C THR A 169 24.43 -3.83 1.56
N MET A 170 24.70 -4.76 0.65
CA MET A 170 25.75 -5.77 0.82
C MET A 170 27.16 -5.28 0.51
N SER A 171 27.31 -4.18 -0.27
CA SER A 171 28.59 -3.58 -0.59
C SER A 171 28.53 -2.06 -0.58
N ARG A 172 29.68 -1.41 -0.62
CA ARG A 172 29.74 0.06 -0.72
C ARG A 172 29.77 0.57 -2.16
N GLY A 173 29.59 -0.30 -3.16
CA GLY A 173 29.54 0.08 -4.56
C GLY A 173 30.84 0.68 -5.11
N ALA A 174 31.99 0.14 -4.72
CA ALA A 174 33.32 0.70 -5.01
C ALA A 174 33.69 0.75 -6.49
N LYS A 175 33.06 -0.07 -7.33
CA LYS A 175 33.24 -0.05 -8.78
C LYS A 175 32.38 1.02 -9.47
N GLY A 176 31.35 1.51 -8.79
CA GLY A 176 30.45 2.55 -9.30
C GLY A 176 30.83 3.98 -8.84
N GLY A 177 31.80 4.14 -7.92
CA GLY A 177 32.18 5.45 -7.39
C GLY A 177 33.06 5.36 -6.15
N ARG A 178 33.26 6.47 -5.46
CA ARG A 178 34.03 6.47 -4.21
C ARG A 178 33.17 5.87 -3.08
N PRO A 179 33.68 4.86 -2.33
CA PRO A 179 32.91 4.19 -1.30
C PRO A 179 32.35 5.14 -0.22
N ASP A 180 33.11 6.16 0.18
CA ASP A 180 32.70 7.12 1.21
C ASP A 180 31.54 8.00 0.73
N ASP A 181 31.56 8.42 -0.54
CA ASP A 181 30.46 9.20 -1.12
C ASP A 181 29.20 8.34 -1.19
N ARG A 182 29.31 7.10 -1.69
CA ARG A 182 28.23 6.13 -1.78
C ARG A 182 27.63 5.78 -0.40
N GLN A 183 28.46 5.64 0.62
CA GLN A 183 28.01 5.45 1.99
C GLN A 183 27.20 6.66 2.49
N SER A 184 27.71 7.87 2.26
CA SER A 184 27.03 9.10 2.67
C SER A 184 25.66 9.27 1.99
N GLU A 185 25.58 8.90 0.70
CA GLU A 185 24.34 8.90 -0.08
C GLU A 185 23.32 7.91 0.46
N SER A 186 23.75 6.68 0.78
CA SER A 186 22.89 5.65 1.40
C SER A 186 22.36 6.06 2.77
N LEU A 187 23.21 6.67 3.60
CA LEU A 187 22.80 7.19 4.91
C LEU A 187 21.74 8.28 4.77
N LYS A 188 21.93 9.20 3.83
CA LYS A 188 20.96 10.28 3.56
C LYS A 188 19.61 9.73 3.07
N ALA A 189 19.62 8.74 2.16
CA ALA A 189 18.40 8.10 1.68
C ALA A 189 17.66 7.35 2.81
N ALA A 190 18.39 6.60 3.64
CA ALA A 190 17.85 5.90 4.79
C ALA A 190 17.25 6.86 5.82
N GLU A 191 17.91 7.98 6.13
CA GLU A 191 17.38 9.02 7.02
C GLU A 191 16.09 9.62 6.47
N MET A 192 16.04 9.91 5.17
CA MET A 192 14.86 10.46 4.50
C MET A 192 13.65 9.51 4.56
N LEU A 193 13.88 8.18 4.51
CA LEU A 193 12.86 7.15 4.71
C LEU A 193 12.54 6.90 6.19
N GLY A 194 13.38 7.38 7.11
CA GLY A 194 13.32 6.97 8.52
C GLY A 194 13.61 5.47 8.68
N ALA A 195 14.46 4.92 7.83
CA ALA A 195 14.86 3.52 7.81
C ALA A 195 16.14 3.29 8.62
N ARG A 196 16.27 2.10 9.21
CA ARG A 196 17.55 1.64 9.75
C ARG A 196 18.38 1.05 8.62
N LEU A 197 19.62 1.53 8.45
CA LEU A 197 20.54 1.04 7.44
C LEU A 197 21.57 0.08 8.05
N PHE A 198 21.74 -1.08 7.42
CA PHE A 198 22.90 -1.96 7.52
C PHE A 198 23.68 -1.84 6.21
N LEU A 199 24.93 -1.43 6.29
CA LEU A 199 25.81 -1.30 5.13
C LEU A 199 27.02 -2.19 5.34
N GLU A 200 27.10 -3.23 4.52
CA GLU A 200 28.18 -4.20 4.56
C GLU A 200 29.31 -3.81 3.58
N ASP A 201 30.43 -4.49 3.70
CA ASP A 201 31.64 -4.16 2.95
C ASP A 201 32.11 -5.36 2.09
N LEU A 202 31.15 -6.09 1.48
CA LEU A 202 31.52 -7.12 0.51
C LEU A 202 32.13 -6.49 -0.74
N VAL A 203 33.01 -7.24 -1.39
CA VAL A 203 33.71 -6.75 -2.59
C VAL A 203 32.72 -6.60 -3.73
N ASP A 204 32.53 -5.38 -4.19
CA ASP A 204 31.70 -5.01 -5.34
C ASP A 204 32.13 -5.79 -6.58
N THR A 205 31.19 -6.40 -7.30
CA THR A 205 31.33 -7.32 -8.43
C THR A 205 31.80 -8.74 -8.08
N GLU A 206 32.02 -9.05 -6.78
CA GLU A 206 32.50 -10.35 -6.31
C GLU A 206 31.61 -10.95 -5.21
N ILE A 207 30.37 -10.44 -5.05
CA ILE A 207 29.41 -10.99 -4.09
C ILE A 207 29.03 -12.41 -4.51
N THR A 208 29.08 -13.33 -3.56
CA THR A 208 28.73 -14.74 -3.77
C THR A 208 27.46 -15.10 -3.04
N ASN A 209 26.75 -16.15 -3.52
CA ASN A 209 25.57 -16.71 -2.86
C ASN A 209 25.91 -17.75 -1.77
N THR A 210 27.11 -17.68 -1.21
CA THR A 210 27.66 -18.70 -0.28
C THR A 210 27.45 -18.32 1.19
N GLY A 211 27.93 -19.20 2.09
CA GLY A 211 27.78 -19.10 3.53
C GLY A 211 28.00 -17.71 4.15
N PRO A 212 29.06 -16.97 3.82
CA PRO A 212 29.29 -15.63 4.37
C PRO A 212 28.17 -14.64 4.05
N THR A 213 27.74 -14.57 2.78
CA THR A 213 26.64 -13.68 2.35
C THR A 213 25.32 -14.07 3.00
N ILE A 214 25.00 -15.37 3.03
CA ILE A 214 23.80 -15.90 3.69
C ILE A 214 23.83 -15.56 5.18
N ALA A 215 24.97 -15.74 5.86
CA ALA A 215 25.10 -15.48 7.30
C ALA A 215 24.87 -13.99 7.65
N ILE A 216 25.34 -13.06 6.83
CA ILE A 216 25.07 -11.63 6.98
C ILE A 216 23.55 -11.38 6.96
N ILE A 217 22.87 -11.86 5.93
CA ILE A 217 21.42 -11.66 5.75
C ILE A 217 20.64 -12.34 6.89
N GLU A 218 20.98 -13.58 7.26
CA GLU A 218 20.36 -14.28 8.40
C GLU A 218 20.55 -13.54 9.73
N ASN A 219 21.72 -12.91 9.92
CA ASN A 219 21.97 -12.12 11.12
C ASN A 219 21.05 -10.90 11.21
N VAL A 220 20.86 -10.18 10.10
CA VAL A 220 19.93 -9.06 10.03
C VAL A 220 18.47 -9.54 10.20
N ILE A 221 18.08 -10.63 9.57
CA ILE A 221 16.74 -11.22 9.72
C ILE A 221 16.48 -11.58 11.21
N ARG A 222 17.42 -12.19 11.92
CA ARG A 222 17.28 -12.48 13.35
C ARG A 222 17.14 -11.23 14.22
N GLN A 223 17.82 -10.13 13.86
CA GLN A 223 17.75 -8.88 14.61
C GLN A 223 16.44 -8.12 14.38
N VAL A 224 15.92 -8.19 13.16
CA VAL A 224 14.77 -7.39 12.68
C VAL A 224 13.46 -8.15 12.83
N ASN A 225 13.50 -9.49 12.67
CA ASN A 225 12.35 -10.37 12.55
C ASN A 225 11.32 -9.85 11.52
N PRO A 226 11.72 -9.69 10.24
CA PRO A 226 10.88 -9.07 9.23
C PRO A 226 9.67 -9.94 8.91
N THR A 227 8.55 -9.29 8.61
CA THR A 227 7.35 -9.92 8.05
C THR A 227 7.39 -9.96 6.53
N ILE A 228 8.10 -8.96 5.93
CA ILE A 228 8.26 -8.84 4.49
C ILE A 228 9.74 -8.63 4.15
N VAL A 229 10.24 -9.34 3.13
CA VAL A 229 11.56 -9.13 2.54
C VAL A 229 11.42 -8.76 1.06
N TYR A 230 12.03 -7.64 0.67
CA TYR A 230 12.25 -7.27 -0.72
C TYR A 230 13.71 -7.53 -1.10
N THR A 231 13.95 -8.09 -2.28
CA THR A 231 15.30 -8.37 -2.79
C THR A 231 15.35 -8.31 -4.31
N HIS A 232 16.53 -8.45 -4.88
CA HIS A 232 16.71 -8.57 -6.33
C HIS A 232 15.96 -9.76 -6.93
N SER A 233 15.69 -9.70 -8.23
CA SER A 233 15.21 -10.85 -9.01
C SER A 233 16.38 -11.74 -9.44
N SER A 234 16.10 -13.04 -9.62
CA SER A 234 17.03 -13.98 -10.30
C SER A 234 17.18 -13.63 -11.79
N HIS A 235 16.21 -12.94 -12.37
CA HIS A 235 16.18 -12.51 -13.76
C HIS A 235 16.93 -11.18 -13.96
N ASP A 236 18.18 -11.16 -13.54
CA ASP A 236 19.06 -10.00 -13.62
C ASP A 236 20.38 -10.32 -14.32
N ARG A 237 20.96 -9.35 -15.06
CA ARG A 237 22.27 -9.52 -15.72
C ARG A 237 23.43 -9.33 -14.77
N HIS A 238 23.24 -8.54 -13.70
CA HIS A 238 24.27 -8.28 -12.72
C HIS A 238 24.49 -9.52 -11.85
N GLN A 239 25.74 -10.01 -11.79
CA GLN A 239 26.08 -11.22 -11.01
C GLN A 239 25.81 -11.04 -9.52
N ASP A 240 26.11 -9.85 -8.96
CA ASP A 240 25.90 -9.56 -7.54
C ASP A 240 24.40 -9.56 -7.19
N HIS A 241 23.54 -9.03 -8.08
CA HIS A 241 22.09 -9.05 -7.88
C HIS A 241 21.57 -10.49 -7.80
N ARG A 242 22.03 -11.36 -8.70
CA ARG A 242 21.64 -12.79 -8.65
C ARG A 242 22.18 -13.48 -7.40
N ALA A 243 23.43 -13.18 -7.01
CA ALA A 243 24.02 -13.76 -5.80
C ALA A 243 23.27 -13.31 -4.52
N VAL A 244 22.92 -12.02 -4.43
CA VAL A 244 22.12 -11.49 -3.32
C VAL A 244 20.70 -12.07 -3.33
N HIS A 245 20.07 -12.22 -4.50
CA HIS A 245 18.77 -12.89 -4.61
C HIS A 245 18.83 -14.30 -4.02
N GLU A 246 19.74 -15.15 -4.51
CA GLU A 246 19.85 -16.54 -4.08
C GLU A 246 20.16 -16.66 -2.57
N ALA A 247 21.09 -15.84 -2.07
CA ALA A 247 21.42 -15.79 -0.65
C ALA A 247 20.22 -15.33 0.21
N THR A 248 19.47 -14.32 -0.26
CA THR A 248 18.30 -13.79 0.46
C THR A 248 17.18 -14.83 0.51
N VAL A 249 16.90 -15.51 -0.57
CA VAL A 249 15.86 -16.56 -0.61
C VAL A 249 16.17 -17.68 0.38
N VAL A 250 17.43 -18.10 0.50
CA VAL A 250 17.88 -19.09 1.49
C VAL A 250 17.75 -18.55 2.90
N ALA A 251 18.27 -17.34 3.15
CA ALA A 251 18.28 -16.73 4.49
C ALA A 251 16.88 -16.44 5.04
N SER A 252 15.95 -16.10 4.15
CA SER A 252 14.57 -15.70 4.51
C SER A 252 13.57 -16.86 4.54
N ARG A 253 14.01 -18.12 4.67
CA ARG A 253 13.13 -19.31 4.65
C ARG A 253 12.02 -19.31 5.69
N THR A 254 12.16 -18.54 6.75
CA THR A 254 11.17 -18.43 7.83
C THR A 254 10.33 -17.15 7.75
N VAL A 255 10.54 -16.30 6.75
CA VAL A 255 9.78 -15.05 6.55
C VAL A 255 8.56 -15.33 5.69
N ASP A 256 7.41 -14.78 6.08
CA ASP A 256 6.12 -15.06 5.44
C ASP A 256 6.05 -14.55 4.01
N SER A 257 6.59 -13.35 3.74
CA SER A 257 6.55 -12.72 2.41
C SER A 257 7.96 -12.40 1.91
N VAL A 258 8.29 -12.91 0.72
CA VAL A 258 9.56 -12.63 0.02
C VAL A 258 9.24 -12.27 -1.43
N LEU A 259 9.60 -11.05 -1.81
CA LEU A 259 9.27 -10.47 -3.11
C LEU A 259 10.54 -9.91 -3.77
N CYS A 260 10.58 -10.02 -5.10
CA CYS A 260 11.73 -9.56 -5.88
C CYS A 260 11.36 -8.35 -6.73
N TYR A 261 12.16 -7.30 -6.63
CA TYR A 261 11.96 -6.08 -7.38
C TYR A 261 12.73 -6.05 -8.70
N GLN A 262 12.27 -5.19 -9.59
CA GLN A 262 12.94 -4.88 -10.84
C GLN A 262 14.13 -3.95 -10.61
N SER A 263 15.29 -4.29 -11.18
CA SER A 263 16.44 -3.41 -11.31
C SER A 263 16.60 -2.91 -12.75
N PRO A 264 17.44 -1.90 -13.01
CA PRO A 264 17.76 -1.46 -14.37
C PRO A 264 18.45 -2.53 -15.23
N SER A 265 19.09 -3.52 -14.61
CA SER A 265 19.75 -4.64 -15.28
C SER A 265 18.89 -5.88 -15.42
N SER A 266 17.62 -5.83 -15.01
CA SER A 266 16.69 -6.94 -15.18
C SER A 266 16.56 -7.38 -16.64
N THR A 267 16.46 -8.69 -16.85
CA THR A 267 16.30 -9.27 -18.19
C THR A 267 14.83 -9.24 -18.63
N VAL A 268 14.58 -9.61 -19.89
CA VAL A 268 13.23 -9.77 -20.45
C VAL A 268 12.44 -10.91 -19.80
N ASP A 269 13.12 -11.74 -19.01
CA ASP A 269 12.51 -12.84 -18.26
C ASP A 269 11.99 -12.41 -16.89
N PHE A 270 12.19 -11.15 -16.48
CA PHE A 270 11.53 -10.58 -15.31
C PHE A 270 10.01 -10.55 -15.56
N ARG A 271 9.26 -11.32 -14.77
CA ARG A 271 7.81 -11.55 -14.95
C ARG A 271 7.05 -11.23 -13.68
N PRO A 272 6.82 -9.95 -13.39
CA PRO A 272 6.11 -9.56 -12.18
C PRO A 272 4.67 -10.06 -12.22
N SER A 273 4.20 -10.50 -11.07
CA SER A 273 2.82 -10.92 -10.81
C SER A 273 2.11 -10.04 -9.80
N ARG A 274 2.83 -9.12 -9.15
CA ARG A 274 2.30 -8.14 -8.22
C ARG A 274 2.70 -6.74 -8.65
N PHE A 275 1.72 -5.83 -8.68
CA PHE A 275 1.90 -4.43 -9.07
C PHE A 275 1.43 -3.57 -7.92
N VAL A 276 2.36 -2.90 -7.24
CA VAL A 276 2.05 -2.11 -6.05
C VAL A 276 1.89 -0.65 -6.45
N PRO A 277 0.71 -0.04 -6.25
CA PRO A 277 0.49 1.39 -6.49
C PRO A 277 1.42 2.27 -5.67
N ILE A 278 2.01 3.25 -6.34
CA ILE A 278 2.88 4.26 -5.70
C ILE A 278 2.43 5.68 -5.99
N ASP A 279 1.17 5.88 -6.42
CA ASP A 279 0.61 7.21 -6.58
C ASP A 279 0.63 7.94 -5.23
N GLY A 280 1.03 9.21 -5.25
CA GLY A 280 1.28 9.99 -4.04
C GLY A 280 2.68 9.79 -3.41
N PHE A 281 3.44 8.78 -3.87
CA PHE A 281 4.81 8.51 -3.42
C PHE A 281 5.87 8.64 -4.53
N THR A 282 5.47 8.96 -5.76
CA THR A 282 6.38 9.19 -6.89
C THR A 282 7.38 10.29 -6.63
N ASP A 283 6.94 11.43 -6.08
CA ASP A 283 7.83 12.54 -5.73
C ASP A 283 8.84 12.10 -4.66
N LYS A 284 8.36 11.33 -3.67
CA LYS A 284 9.24 10.81 -2.62
C LYS A 284 10.28 9.84 -3.16
N LYS A 285 9.90 8.98 -4.11
CA LYS A 285 10.83 8.11 -4.82
C LYS A 285 11.90 8.91 -5.56
N LEU A 286 11.51 9.98 -6.27
CA LEU A 286 12.46 10.83 -6.97
C LEU A 286 13.41 11.55 -6.01
N GLU A 287 12.89 12.05 -4.87
CA GLU A 287 13.73 12.66 -3.82
C GLU A 287 14.77 11.66 -3.25
N LEU A 288 14.37 10.40 -3.03
CA LEU A 288 15.27 9.34 -2.57
C LEU A 288 16.39 9.09 -3.58
N LEU A 289 16.06 9.00 -4.88
CA LEU A 289 17.04 8.78 -5.93
C LEU A 289 17.99 9.96 -6.11
N GLN A 290 17.56 11.19 -5.84
CA GLN A 290 18.42 12.38 -5.82
C GLN A 290 19.49 12.35 -4.71
N CYS A 291 19.32 11.51 -3.67
CA CYS A 291 20.37 11.32 -2.67
C CYS A 291 21.65 10.73 -3.29
N PHE A 292 21.51 9.96 -4.38
CA PHE A 292 22.63 9.29 -5.07
C PHE A 292 23.20 10.14 -6.22
N SER A 293 23.60 11.37 -5.88
CA SER A 293 24.07 12.36 -6.85
C SER A 293 25.28 11.90 -7.64
N SER A 294 26.18 11.12 -7.04
CA SER A 294 27.35 10.55 -7.73
C SER A 294 26.96 9.61 -8.89
N GLN A 295 25.73 9.06 -8.88
CA GLN A 295 25.20 8.16 -9.90
C GLN A 295 24.25 8.89 -10.86
N ALA A 296 23.48 9.85 -10.37
CA ALA A 296 22.46 10.57 -11.15
C ALA A 296 23.04 11.25 -12.41
N GLU A 297 24.27 11.75 -12.34
CA GLU A 297 24.93 12.40 -13.48
C GLU A 297 25.38 11.42 -14.59
N ILE A 298 25.60 10.16 -14.26
CA ILE A 298 26.18 9.17 -15.18
C ILE A 298 25.22 8.03 -15.57
N ARG A 299 24.13 7.86 -14.83
CA ARG A 299 23.19 6.74 -14.99
C ARG A 299 21.83 7.21 -15.50
N LYS A 300 21.56 7.00 -16.79
CA LYS A 300 20.29 7.38 -17.43
C LYS A 300 19.05 6.79 -16.77
N TYR A 301 19.16 5.65 -16.11
CA TYR A 301 18.03 5.00 -15.42
C TYR A 301 17.64 5.71 -14.12
N LEU A 302 18.44 6.67 -13.64
CA LEU A 302 18.11 7.56 -12.51
C LEU A 302 17.45 8.86 -12.97
N ASP A 303 17.36 9.10 -14.28
CA ASP A 303 16.63 10.24 -14.81
C ASP A 303 15.18 10.21 -14.36
N PRO A 304 14.64 11.31 -13.80
CA PRO A 304 13.27 11.37 -13.31
C PRO A 304 12.21 10.96 -14.33
N GLU A 305 12.38 11.34 -15.60
CA GLU A 305 11.45 10.99 -16.67
C GLU A 305 11.49 9.48 -16.92
N PHE A 306 12.66 8.86 -16.94
CA PHE A 306 12.81 7.42 -17.09
C PHE A 306 12.16 6.65 -15.93
N VAL A 307 12.38 7.09 -14.68
CA VAL A 307 11.81 6.49 -13.48
C VAL A 307 10.28 6.55 -13.52
N LEU A 308 9.71 7.72 -13.82
CA LEU A 308 8.26 7.90 -13.93
C LEU A 308 7.67 7.12 -15.10
N ALA A 309 8.33 7.11 -16.28
CA ALA A 309 7.87 6.33 -17.43
C ALA A 309 7.85 4.82 -17.11
N THR A 310 8.87 4.32 -16.39
CA THR A 310 8.93 2.91 -15.98
C THR A 310 7.80 2.56 -15.03
N SER A 311 7.55 3.35 -13.99
CA SER A 311 6.46 3.10 -13.05
C SER A 311 5.08 3.23 -13.71
N ARG A 312 4.92 4.18 -14.65
CA ARG A 312 3.69 4.33 -15.44
C ARG A 312 3.46 3.15 -16.39
N TYR A 313 4.52 2.61 -16.99
CA TYR A 313 4.42 1.39 -17.80
C TYR A 313 3.80 0.23 -17.01
N TRP A 314 4.16 0.09 -15.73
CA TRP A 314 3.61 -0.95 -14.86
C TRP A 314 2.23 -0.60 -14.28
N GLY A 315 1.88 0.68 -14.19
CA GLY A 315 0.55 1.14 -13.78
C GLY A 315 -0.57 0.61 -14.69
N ARG A 316 -0.27 0.31 -15.96
CA ARG A 316 -1.23 -0.29 -16.91
C ARG A 316 -1.87 -1.62 -16.48
N TYR A 317 -1.28 -2.30 -15.50
CA TYR A 317 -1.82 -3.56 -14.97
C TYR A 317 -2.80 -3.36 -13.81
N THR A 318 -3.03 -2.13 -13.40
CA THR A 318 -4.01 -1.76 -12.37
C THR A 318 -5.04 -0.80 -12.96
N SER A 319 -6.29 -0.90 -12.52
CA SER A 319 -7.36 0.03 -12.94
C SER A 319 -7.43 1.30 -12.08
N SER A 320 -6.72 1.34 -10.96
CA SER A 320 -6.86 2.37 -9.93
C SER A 320 -5.61 3.21 -9.71
N SER A 321 -4.55 2.99 -10.50
CA SER A 321 -3.26 3.65 -10.27
C SER A 321 -2.56 3.94 -11.59
N ASP A 322 -1.94 5.12 -11.69
CA ASP A 322 -1.14 5.54 -12.84
C ASP A 322 0.31 5.03 -12.74
N HIS A 323 0.83 4.83 -11.52
CA HIS A 323 2.21 4.43 -11.27
C HIS A 323 2.29 3.24 -10.33
N CYS A 324 3.04 2.21 -10.72
CA CYS A 324 3.27 1.01 -9.91
C CYS A 324 4.74 0.62 -9.88
N GLU A 325 5.15 -0.02 -8.80
CA GLU A 325 6.40 -0.80 -8.74
C GLU A 325 6.06 -2.29 -8.89
N PRO A 326 6.72 -2.99 -9.83
CA PRO A 326 6.44 -4.39 -10.14
C PRO A 326 7.23 -5.33 -9.27
N LEU A 327 6.63 -6.44 -8.84
CA LEU A 327 7.27 -7.45 -8.00
C LEU A 327 7.01 -8.86 -8.53
N GLU A 328 8.04 -9.71 -8.51
CA GLU A 328 7.91 -11.15 -8.59
C GLU A 328 7.72 -11.72 -7.18
N ILE A 329 6.82 -12.68 -7.04
CA ILE A 329 6.55 -13.34 -5.76
C ILE A 329 7.38 -14.62 -5.66
N VAL A 330 8.32 -14.68 -4.72
CA VAL A 330 9.00 -15.91 -4.35
C VAL A 330 8.15 -16.73 -3.39
N ARG A 331 7.61 -16.03 -2.39
CA ARG A 331 6.70 -16.59 -1.38
C ARG A 331 5.81 -15.48 -0.84
N GLU A 332 4.54 -15.80 -0.66
CA GLU A 332 3.58 -14.97 0.04
C GLU A 332 2.65 -15.89 0.82
N ALA A 333 2.77 -15.87 2.14
CA ALA A 333 1.91 -16.65 2.99
C ALA A 333 0.57 -15.91 3.17
N SER A 334 -0.52 -16.51 2.68
CA SER A 334 -1.87 -16.06 3.00
C SER A 334 -2.27 -16.64 4.34
N ASP A 335 -2.39 -15.82 5.37
CA ASP A 335 -2.94 -16.28 6.65
C ASP A 335 -4.47 -16.41 6.55
N LEU A 336 -4.93 -17.54 6.02
CA LEU A 336 -6.35 -17.90 6.04
C LEU A 336 -6.89 -18.05 7.47
N SER A 337 -6.01 -18.18 8.48
CA SER A 337 -6.39 -18.31 9.88
C SER A 337 -6.82 -16.96 10.51
N MET A 338 -6.44 -15.82 9.94
CA MET A 338 -6.95 -14.51 10.35
C MET A 338 -8.47 -14.45 10.20
N ASN A 339 -9.02 -14.92 9.08
CA ASN A 339 -10.47 -15.06 8.90
C ASN A 339 -11.11 -16.04 9.92
N THR A 340 -10.39 -17.09 10.30
CA THR A 340 -10.86 -18.08 11.29
C THR A 340 -10.78 -17.52 12.71
N ARG A 341 -9.75 -16.75 13.06
CA ARG A 341 -9.61 -16.09 14.37
C ARG A 341 -10.61 -14.94 14.53
N GLN A 342 -10.85 -14.15 13.50
CA GLN A 342 -11.91 -13.14 13.49
C GLN A 342 -13.29 -13.79 13.60
N ARG A 343 -13.57 -14.88 12.86
CA ARG A 343 -14.80 -15.67 13.01
C ARG A 343 -14.93 -16.26 14.40
N ALA A 344 -13.87 -16.79 14.98
CA ALA A 344 -13.88 -17.34 16.33
C ALA A 344 -14.04 -16.26 17.42
N ALA A 345 -13.55 -15.04 17.21
CA ALA A 345 -13.81 -13.91 18.11
C ALA A 345 -15.25 -13.41 18.01
N ILE A 346 -15.81 -13.35 16.80
CA ILE A 346 -17.22 -13.01 16.56
C ILE A 346 -18.13 -14.07 17.16
N LEU A 347 -17.85 -15.36 16.97
CA LEU A 347 -18.63 -16.46 17.53
C LEU A 347 -18.58 -16.48 19.07
N ARG A 348 -17.45 -16.17 19.68
CA ARG A 348 -17.32 -16.03 21.15
C ARG A 348 -18.11 -14.83 21.68
N ASN A 349 -18.12 -13.70 20.98
CA ASN A 349 -18.92 -12.52 21.35
C ASN A 349 -20.42 -12.77 21.18
N LEU A 350 -20.83 -13.57 20.20
CA LEU A 350 -22.23 -13.94 19.99
C LEU A 350 -22.71 -14.96 21.03
N GLN A 351 -21.86 -15.92 21.44
CA GLN A 351 -22.17 -16.88 22.49
C GLN A 351 -22.17 -16.25 23.88
N GLY A 352 -21.37 -15.22 24.14
CA GLY A 352 -21.40 -14.48 25.41
C GLY A 352 -22.61 -13.58 25.61
N ARG A 353 -23.33 -13.25 24.53
CA ARG A 353 -24.59 -12.47 24.59
C ARG A 353 -25.87 -13.31 24.65
N ALA A 354 -25.76 -14.63 24.54
CA ALA A 354 -26.90 -15.54 24.60
C ALA A 354 -27.12 -16.16 26.01
N VAL A 355 -26.35 -15.70 27.02
CA VAL A 355 -26.39 -16.23 28.41
C VAL A 355 -26.64 -15.10 29.42
N GLU A 356 -27.02 -13.93 28.98
CA GLU A 356 -27.67 -12.87 29.77
C GLU A 356 -29.06 -12.61 29.16
#